data_d2014bb7a400c8f2713dce72913133d4
#
_entry.id   d2014bb7a400c8f2713dce72913133d4
#
_cell.length_a   1.000
_cell.length_b   1.000
_cell.length_c   1.000
_cell.angle_alpha   90.00
_cell.angle_beta   90.00
_cell.angle_gamma   90.00
#
_symmetry.space_group_name_H-M   'P 1'
#
loop_
_entity.id
_entity.type
_entity.pdbx_description
1 polymer ?
#
loop_
_entity_poly.entity_id
_entity_poly.type
_entity_poly.pdbx_seq_one_letter_code
_entity_poly.pdbx_strand_id
1 'polypeptide(L)'
;IPIVVLCGQVPTTAIGTDAFQEAPVSAIMGAVSKHIFLVTDPEKLESTVRAAFELAKTGRPGPVVVDIPKDIQNWEGEFQGSGSLPLNGYRNRLDAVMKNSLSEESAQNFYNLLNSSEKPLIYVGGGIINANASESLRQLSIEYGIPIVTTLMALGASDTTKSLSLHMLGMHGLASANYAVEDCDFLIAIGARFDDRVAGDPEGFAPNAKKIAHFDIDISEINKVKNVDWYHVGDLKKDLDDLLSYGKDIKFSGDFKDWHHHISELKDKYKLNYDKKSKLIQPYQVIEEINKLSGGEAIISTGVGQHQMWAAQYFDYKEPRLWLTSGSMGTMGFGLPAAIGAQFAKPNRLVIDIDGDASIRMNIG
;
A
#
# COMPACT_ATOMS: atom_id res chain seq x y z
N ILE A 1 6.19 1.93 5.77
CA ILE A 1 7.51 1.63 5.17
C ILE A 1 8.30 0.81 6.17
N PRO A 2 8.87 -0.35 5.79
CA PRO A 2 9.77 -1.13 6.64
C PRO A 2 11.15 -0.45 6.72
N ILE A 3 11.38 0.28 7.80
CA ILE A 3 12.64 0.98 8.06
C ILE A 3 13.12 0.65 9.48
N VAL A 4 14.43 0.48 9.65
CA VAL A 4 15.07 0.38 10.95
C VAL A 4 15.85 1.68 11.20
N VAL A 5 15.53 2.35 12.30
CA VAL A 5 16.15 3.61 12.69
C VAL A 5 17.04 3.34 13.90
N LEU A 6 18.33 3.66 13.80
CA LEU A 6 19.29 3.58 14.90
C LEU A 6 19.45 4.97 15.50
N CYS A 7 19.14 5.12 16.79
CA CYS A 7 19.29 6.35 17.54
C CYS A 7 20.43 6.22 18.56
N GLY A 8 21.20 7.29 18.77
CA GLY A 8 22.14 7.39 19.89
C GLY A 8 21.42 7.89 21.14
N GLN A 9 21.86 7.44 22.31
CA GLN A 9 21.34 7.83 23.61
C GLN A 9 22.50 8.13 24.57
N VAL A 10 22.22 8.88 25.64
CA VAL A 10 23.18 9.06 26.76
C VAL A 10 23.58 7.69 27.34
N PRO A 11 24.72 7.57 28.08
CA PRO A 11 25.11 6.31 28.71
C PRO A 11 23.98 5.72 29.57
N THR A 12 23.91 4.41 29.67
CA THR A 12 22.87 3.70 30.45
C THR A 12 22.76 4.23 31.89
N THR A 13 23.87 4.62 32.50
CA THR A 13 23.91 5.17 33.86
C THR A 13 23.35 6.59 33.99
N ALA A 14 23.19 7.30 32.86
CA ALA A 14 22.66 8.67 32.84
C ALA A 14 21.19 8.75 32.42
N ILE A 15 20.61 7.65 31.94
CA ILE A 15 19.20 7.60 31.54
C ILE A 15 18.29 7.86 32.75
N GLY A 16 17.37 8.83 32.61
CA GLY A 16 16.43 9.20 33.67
C GLY A 16 17.00 10.20 34.70
N THR A 17 18.14 10.81 34.41
CA THR A 17 18.76 11.79 35.30
C THR A 17 18.68 13.26 34.80
N ASP A 18 17.95 13.48 33.70
CA ASP A 18 17.95 14.78 32.97
C ASP A 18 19.34 15.18 32.47
N ALA A 19 20.13 14.20 32.05
CA ALA A 19 21.50 14.43 31.58
C ALA A 19 21.51 15.32 30.31
N PHE A 20 22.63 16.03 30.09
CA PHE A 20 22.80 16.84 28.89
C PHE A 20 22.58 16.00 27.60
N GLN A 21 21.68 16.49 26.75
CA GLN A 21 21.24 15.81 25.50
C GLN A 21 20.48 14.47 25.70
N GLU A 22 20.03 14.17 26.90
CA GLU A 22 19.09 13.08 27.09
C GLU A 22 17.76 13.40 26.39
N ALA A 23 17.27 12.48 25.59
CA ALA A 23 15.95 12.57 24.97
C ALA A 23 15.13 11.32 25.29
N PRO A 24 13.83 11.47 25.60
CA PRO A 24 12.95 10.33 25.85
C PRO A 24 12.54 9.66 24.52
N VAL A 25 13.51 9.07 23.79
CA VAL A 25 13.36 8.50 22.45
C VAL A 25 12.21 7.50 22.42
N SER A 26 12.11 6.63 23.42
CA SER A 26 11.05 5.63 23.50
C SER A 26 9.65 6.26 23.58
N ALA A 27 9.49 7.35 24.30
CA ALA A 27 8.21 8.06 24.41
C ALA A 27 7.86 8.79 23.10
N ILE A 28 8.84 9.46 22.49
CA ILE A 28 8.66 10.21 21.23
C ILE A 28 8.32 9.25 20.09
N MET A 29 9.10 8.21 19.92
CA MET A 29 9.00 7.30 18.79
C MET A 29 7.90 6.25 18.96
N GLY A 30 7.42 6.01 20.19
CA GLY A 30 6.39 5.02 20.51
C GLY A 30 5.07 5.26 19.77
N ALA A 31 4.74 6.52 19.55
CA ALA A 31 3.50 6.89 18.85
C ALA A 31 3.58 6.74 17.31
N VAL A 32 4.79 6.72 16.74
CA VAL A 32 5.01 6.76 15.27
C VAL A 32 5.75 5.55 14.73
N SER A 33 6.15 4.61 15.58
CA SER A 33 6.85 3.39 15.17
C SER A 33 6.07 2.12 15.51
N LYS A 34 6.37 1.05 14.80
CA LYS A 34 5.79 -0.27 15.05
C LYS A 34 6.32 -0.89 16.35
N HIS A 35 7.59 -0.63 16.65
CA HIS A 35 8.24 -1.07 17.88
C HIS A 35 9.50 -0.25 18.17
N ILE A 36 9.89 -0.20 19.47
CA ILE A 36 11.12 0.42 19.91
C ILE A 36 11.85 -0.55 20.82
N PHE A 37 13.16 -0.62 20.63
CA PHE A 37 14.08 -1.27 21.54
C PHE A 37 15.01 -0.23 22.18
N LEU A 38 15.14 -0.25 23.51
CA LEU A 38 16.24 0.38 24.21
C LEU A 38 17.24 -0.71 24.59
N VAL A 39 18.46 -0.62 24.07
CA VAL A 39 19.50 -1.64 24.29
C VAL A 39 20.32 -1.27 25.53
N THR A 40 20.11 -1.99 26.62
CA THR A 40 20.85 -1.76 27.89
C THR A 40 21.89 -2.86 28.17
N ASP A 41 21.96 -3.89 27.35
CA ASP A 41 22.86 -5.02 27.44
C ASP A 41 23.59 -5.17 26.09
N PRO A 42 24.91 -4.96 26.04
CA PRO A 42 25.67 -5.00 24.79
C PRO A 42 25.64 -6.37 24.11
N GLU A 43 25.53 -7.47 24.86
CA GLU A 43 25.43 -8.82 24.30
C GLU A 43 24.14 -9.03 23.52
N LYS A 44 23.11 -8.23 23.78
CA LYS A 44 21.81 -8.27 23.06
C LYS A 44 21.76 -7.34 21.85
N LEU A 45 22.77 -6.52 21.60
CA LEU A 45 22.73 -5.55 20.48
C LEU A 45 22.50 -6.24 19.13
N GLU A 46 23.28 -7.27 18.81
CA GLU A 46 23.14 -8.02 17.56
C GLU A 46 21.74 -8.63 17.40
N SER A 47 21.27 -9.35 18.43
CA SER A 47 19.97 -10.01 18.39
C SER A 47 18.81 -9.00 18.29
N THR A 48 18.96 -7.83 18.93
CA THR A 48 17.99 -6.72 18.85
C THR A 48 17.92 -6.12 17.45
N VAL A 49 19.07 -5.86 16.83
CA VAL A 49 19.09 -5.33 15.44
C VAL A 49 18.45 -6.33 14.47
N ARG A 50 18.76 -7.62 14.57
CA ARG A 50 18.11 -8.66 13.75
C ARG A 50 16.59 -8.69 13.96
N ALA A 51 16.14 -8.62 15.21
CA ALA A 51 14.71 -8.56 15.55
C ALA A 51 14.04 -7.30 15.00
N ALA A 52 14.74 -6.15 15.00
CA ALA A 52 14.22 -4.92 14.41
C ALA A 52 13.97 -5.05 12.91
N PHE A 53 14.88 -5.68 12.15
CA PHE A 53 14.67 -5.95 10.73
C PHE A 53 13.54 -6.97 10.48
N GLU A 54 13.41 -7.99 11.32
CA GLU A 54 12.30 -8.95 11.27
C GLU A 54 10.96 -8.24 11.46
N LEU A 55 10.84 -7.48 12.55
CA LEU A 55 9.62 -6.74 12.88
C LEU A 55 9.25 -5.70 11.81
N ALA A 56 10.23 -4.98 11.27
CA ALA A 56 9.97 -3.95 10.27
C ALA A 56 9.34 -4.53 9.00
N LYS A 57 9.74 -5.73 8.57
CA LYS A 57 9.35 -6.34 7.28
C LYS A 57 8.13 -7.25 7.34
N THR A 58 7.82 -7.84 8.49
CA THR A 58 6.81 -8.91 8.62
C THR A 58 5.47 -8.39 9.11
N GLY A 59 4.40 -9.14 8.84
CA GLY A 59 3.04 -8.70 9.09
C GLY A 59 2.73 -7.40 8.34
N ARG A 60 2.04 -6.45 8.97
CA ARG A 60 1.91 -5.10 8.43
C ARG A 60 3.26 -4.38 8.56
N PRO A 61 3.97 -4.05 7.48
CA PRO A 61 5.29 -3.44 7.54
C PRO A 61 5.25 -2.04 8.19
N GLY A 62 6.28 -1.70 8.97
CA GLY A 62 6.35 -0.40 9.63
C GLY A 62 7.75 -0.10 10.19
N PRO A 63 8.00 1.15 10.64
CA PRO A 63 9.29 1.56 11.20
C PRO A 63 9.53 0.91 12.57
N VAL A 64 10.79 0.52 12.81
CA VAL A 64 11.27 0.03 14.11
C VAL A 64 12.48 0.84 14.51
N VAL A 65 12.53 1.27 15.77
CA VAL A 65 13.59 2.08 16.31
C VAL A 65 14.45 1.25 17.26
N VAL A 66 15.76 1.41 17.18
CA VAL A 66 16.73 0.84 18.12
C VAL A 66 17.50 2.01 18.75
N ASP A 67 17.25 2.26 20.02
CA ASP A 67 17.89 3.30 20.84
C ASP A 67 19.10 2.70 21.53
N ILE A 68 20.30 3.22 21.21
CA ILE A 68 21.58 2.61 21.57
C ILE A 68 22.38 3.58 22.43
N PRO A 69 22.48 3.37 23.75
CA PRO A 69 23.27 4.18 24.67
C PRO A 69 24.76 4.20 24.30
N LYS A 70 25.43 5.31 24.67
CA LYS A 70 26.84 5.56 24.34
C LYS A 70 27.79 4.49 24.83
N ASP A 71 27.59 3.97 26.03
CA ASP A 71 28.39 2.88 26.59
C ASP A 71 28.20 1.56 25.83
N ILE A 72 27.00 1.30 25.34
CA ILE A 72 26.72 0.14 24.46
C ILE A 72 27.41 0.30 23.11
N GLN A 73 27.46 1.53 22.54
CA GLN A 73 28.16 1.81 21.28
C GLN A 73 29.68 1.66 21.42
N ASN A 74 30.22 1.95 22.60
CA ASN A 74 31.64 1.85 22.88
C ASN A 74 32.08 0.47 23.41
N TRP A 75 31.15 -0.47 23.52
CA TRP A 75 31.47 -1.82 23.98
C TRP A 75 32.37 -2.55 22.98
N GLU A 76 33.40 -3.20 23.52
CA GLU A 76 34.31 -4.04 22.75
C GLU A 76 34.04 -5.50 23.08
N GLY A 77 33.71 -6.30 22.07
CA GLY A 77 33.42 -7.71 22.21
C GLY A 77 33.20 -8.39 20.89
N GLU A 78 32.95 -9.68 20.90
CA GLU A 78 32.68 -10.48 19.70
C GLU A 78 31.18 -10.72 19.53
N PHE A 79 30.63 -10.46 18.34
CA PHE A 79 29.28 -10.85 17.97
C PHE A 79 29.30 -12.30 17.48
N GLN A 80 28.34 -13.09 17.95
CA GLN A 80 28.28 -14.53 17.64
C GLN A 80 27.62 -14.81 16.27
N GLY A 81 27.06 -13.85 15.59
CA GLY A 81 26.45 -14.00 14.27
C GLY A 81 25.12 -14.76 14.23
N SER A 82 24.64 -15.24 15.35
CA SER A 82 23.46 -16.12 15.45
C SER A 82 22.44 -15.72 16.53
N GLY A 83 22.67 -14.59 17.18
CA GLY A 83 21.79 -14.11 18.26
C GLY A 83 20.34 -13.93 17.79
N SER A 84 19.39 -14.50 18.55
CA SER A 84 17.96 -14.35 18.31
C SER A 84 17.28 -13.81 19.57
N LEU A 85 16.70 -12.62 19.47
CA LEU A 85 15.88 -12.08 20.54
C LEU A 85 14.53 -12.83 20.60
N PRO A 86 14.06 -13.26 21.79
CA PRO A 86 12.77 -13.92 21.91
C PRO A 86 11.62 -12.92 21.64
N LEU A 87 10.95 -13.10 20.51
CA LEU A 87 9.74 -12.35 20.11
C LEU A 87 8.52 -13.29 20.08
N ASN A 88 8.42 -14.22 21.04
CA ASN A 88 7.48 -15.33 20.98
C ASN A 88 6.03 -14.90 20.76
N GLY A 89 5.55 -13.90 21.47
CA GLY A 89 4.18 -13.39 21.30
C GLY A 89 3.93 -12.79 19.92
N TYR A 90 4.93 -12.12 19.34
CA TYR A 90 4.84 -11.58 17.98
C TYR A 90 4.90 -12.68 16.92
N ARG A 91 5.91 -13.57 17.00
CA ARG A 91 6.08 -14.67 16.04
C ARG A 91 4.90 -15.62 16.03
N ASN A 92 4.34 -15.96 17.19
CA ASN A 92 3.14 -16.80 17.26
C ASN A 92 1.94 -16.15 16.57
N ARG A 93 1.72 -14.84 16.75
CA ARG A 93 0.65 -14.11 16.05
C ARG A 93 0.92 -14.03 14.55
N LEU A 94 2.15 -13.73 14.15
CA LEU A 94 2.55 -13.69 12.74
C LEU A 94 2.33 -15.05 12.08
N ASP A 95 2.83 -16.11 12.73
CA ASP A 95 2.67 -17.49 12.26
C ASP A 95 1.20 -17.91 12.12
N ALA A 96 0.35 -17.50 13.05
CA ALA A 96 -1.08 -17.77 12.98
C ALA A 96 -1.72 -17.11 11.75
N VAL A 97 -1.37 -15.84 11.45
CA VAL A 97 -1.87 -15.13 10.27
C VAL A 97 -1.29 -15.73 8.98
N MET A 98 0.02 -15.95 8.90
CA MET A 98 0.68 -16.47 7.68
C MET A 98 0.29 -17.94 7.36
N LYS A 99 -0.10 -18.72 8.37
CA LYS A 99 -0.60 -20.10 8.23
C LYS A 99 -2.10 -20.18 8.05
N ASN A 100 -2.83 -19.08 8.25
CA ASN A 100 -4.28 -19.03 8.04
C ASN A 100 -4.59 -19.11 6.54
N SER A 101 -4.86 -20.33 6.08
CA SER A 101 -5.25 -20.59 4.69
C SER A 101 -6.72 -20.35 4.51
N LEU A 102 -7.10 -19.84 3.36
CA LEU A 102 -8.51 -19.78 2.97
C LEU A 102 -9.06 -21.22 2.90
N SER A 103 -10.15 -21.49 3.63
CA SER A 103 -10.82 -22.81 3.55
C SER A 103 -11.71 -22.87 2.33
N GLU A 104 -11.95 -24.10 1.84
CA GLU A 104 -12.88 -24.35 0.73
C GLU A 104 -14.29 -23.80 1.03
N GLU A 105 -14.79 -23.96 2.26
CA GLU A 105 -16.08 -23.41 2.69
C GLU A 105 -16.08 -21.88 2.61
N SER A 106 -15.01 -21.23 3.06
CA SER A 106 -14.89 -19.77 3.00
C SER A 106 -14.80 -19.28 1.55
N ALA A 107 -14.07 -19.98 0.68
CA ALA A 107 -14.02 -19.71 -0.75
C ALA A 107 -15.40 -19.90 -1.41
N GLN A 108 -16.12 -20.97 -1.08
CA GLN A 108 -17.47 -21.20 -1.58
C GLN A 108 -18.43 -20.07 -1.19
N ASN A 109 -18.32 -19.59 0.06
CA ASN A 109 -19.14 -18.45 0.53
C ASN A 109 -18.81 -17.17 -0.25
N PHE A 110 -17.53 -16.90 -0.51
CA PHE A 110 -17.12 -15.78 -1.35
C PHE A 110 -17.69 -15.86 -2.76
N TYR A 111 -17.58 -17.03 -3.41
CA TYR A 111 -18.13 -17.24 -4.77
C TYR A 111 -19.65 -17.21 -4.81
N ASN A 112 -20.33 -17.59 -3.73
CA ASN A 112 -21.79 -17.41 -3.63
C ASN A 112 -22.17 -15.93 -3.63
N LEU A 113 -21.40 -15.06 -2.94
CA LEU A 113 -21.59 -13.61 -3.00
C LEU A 113 -21.34 -13.08 -4.41
N LEU A 114 -20.26 -13.51 -5.05
CA LEU A 114 -19.91 -13.11 -6.41
C LEU A 114 -20.97 -13.55 -7.42
N ASN A 115 -21.45 -14.79 -7.34
CA ASN A 115 -22.51 -15.33 -8.21
C ASN A 115 -23.86 -14.61 -8.02
N SER A 116 -24.11 -14.05 -6.86
CA SER A 116 -25.35 -13.30 -6.56
C SER A 116 -25.27 -11.83 -6.91
N SER A 117 -24.11 -11.33 -7.34
CA SER A 117 -23.90 -9.94 -7.72
C SER A 117 -24.10 -9.72 -9.23
N GLU A 118 -24.48 -8.50 -9.58
CA GLU A 118 -24.59 -8.04 -10.96
C GLU A 118 -23.50 -7.01 -11.31
N LYS A 119 -22.97 -6.33 -10.29
CA LYS A 119 -22.01 -5.22 -10.43
C LYS A 119 -20.84 -5.35 -9.43
N PRO A 120 -20.08 -6.47 -9.49
CA PRO A 120 -18.95 -6.64 -8.58
C PRO A 120 -17.83 -5.67 -8.94
N LEU A 121 -17.11 -5.18 -7.92
CA LEU A 121 -15.99 -4.27 -8.06
C LEU A 121 -14.88 -4.62 -7.07
N ILE A 122 -13.66 -4.77 -7.55
CA ILE A 122 -12.48 -4.92 -6.69
C ILE A 122 -11.93 -3.54 -6.33
N TYR A 123 -11.80 -3.28 -5.03
CA TYR A 123 -11.19 -2.09 -4.44
C TYR A 123 -9.83 -2.46 -3.82
N VAL A 124 -8.75 -1.99 -4.41
CA VAL A 124 -7.39 -2.43 -4.08
C VAL A 124 -6.59 -1.35 -3.35
N GLY A 125 -6.02 -1.71 -2.21
CA GLY A 125 -5.08 -0.90 -1.46
C GLY A 125 -3.62 -1.32 -1.61
N GLY A 126 -2.69 -0.56 -1.00
CA GLY A 126 -1.26 -0.82 -1.06
C GLY A 126 -0.81 -2.16 -0.48
N GLY A 127 -1.66 -2.84 0.28
CA GLY A 127 -1.41 -4.19 0.80
C GLY A 127 -1.09 -5.21 -0.29
N ILE A 128 -1.74 -5.10 -1.46
CA ILE A 128 -1.52 -5.99 -2.61
C ILE A 128 -0.07 -5.91 -3.15
N ILE A 129 0.51 -4.70 -3.18
CA ILE A 129 1.89 -4.47 -3.63
C ILE A 129 2.88 -4.99 -2.59
N ASN A 130 2.59 -4.77 -1.31
CA ASN A 130 3.41 -5.26 -0.21
C ASN A 130 3.46 -6.79 -0.16
N ALA A 131 2.35 -7.46 -0.44
CA ALA A 131 2.24 -8.91 -0.49
C ALA A 131 2.79 -9.54 -1.80
N ASN A 132 3.22 -8.72 -2.79
CA ASN A 132 3.59 -9.18 -4.13
C ASN A 132 2.48 -10.01 -4.81
N ALA A 133 1.22 -9.65 -4.60
CA ALA A 133 0.05 -10.40 -5.04
C ALA A 133 -0.65 -9.79 -6.28
N SER A 134 0.00 -8.82 -6.94
CA SER A 134 -0.61 -8.10 -8.09
C SER A 134 -0.93 -9.03 -9.26
N GLU A 135 -0.15 -10.09 -9.49
CA GLU A 135 -0.42 -11.04 -10.58
C GLU A 135 -1.67 -11.87 -10.28
N SER A 136 -1.79 -12.41 -9.07
CA SER A 136 -2.98 -13.17 -8.63
C SER A 136 -4.24 -12.30 -8.65
N LEU A 137 -4.12 -11.01 -8.30
CA LEU A 137 -5.19 -10.03 -8.43
C LEU A 137 -5.64 -9.87 -9.90
N ARG A 138 -4.69 -9.68 -10.82
CA ARG A 138 -4.97 -9.52 -12.25
C ARG A 138 -5.63 -10.76 -12.82
N GLN A 139 -5.13 -11.94 -12.44
CA GLN A 139 -5.72 -13.21 -12.83
C GLN A 139 -7.16 -13.33 -12.34
N LEU A 140 -7.44 -13.02 -11.07
CA LEU A 140 -8.80 -13.03 -10.50
C LEU A 140 -9.73 -12.08 -11.29
N SER A 141 -9.28 -10.86 -11.56
CA SER A 141 -10.05 -9.87 -12.32
C SER A 141 -10.39 -10.37 -13.74
N ILE A 142 -9.39 -10.92 -14.43
CA ILE A 142 -9.57 -11.38 -15.83
C ILE A 142 -10.45 -12.62 -15.87
N GLU A 143 -10.22 -13.60 -15.01
CA GLU A 143 -10.92 -14.89 -15.01
C GLU A 143 -12.41 -14.72 -14.72
N TYR A 144 -12.77 -13.82 -13.81
CA TYR A 144 -14.15 -13.57 -13.42
C TYR A 144 -14.75 -12.28 -14.01
N GLY A 145 -14.00 -11.55 -14.81
CA GLY A 145 -14.49 -10.32 -15.44
C GLY A 145 -14.77 -9.19 -14.44
N ILE A 146 -14.04 -9.08 -13.31
CA ILE A 146 -14.33 -8.12 -12.26
C ILE A 146 -13.50 -6.85 -12.47
N PRO A 147 -14.10 -5.66 -12.64
CA PRO A 147 -13.37 -4.40 -12.74
C PRO A 147 -12.60 -4.06 -11.46
N ILE A 148 -11.51 -3.29 -11.61
CA ILE A 148 -10.62 -2.90 -10.51
C ILE A 148 -10.54 -1.38 -10.39
N VAL A 149 -10.71 -0.86 -9.17
CA VAL A 149 -10.29 0.48 -8.76
C VAL A 149 -9.15 0.39 -7.76
N THR A 150 -8.20 1.31 -7.81
CA THR A 150 -7.01 1.31 -6.94
C THR A 150 -6.94 2.55 -6.07
N THR A 151 -6.42 2.42 -4.85
CA THR A 151 -5.98 3.60 -4.08
C THR A 151 -4.74 4.20 -4.71
N LEU A 152 -4.38 5.43 -4.29
CA LEU A 152 -3.10 6.06 -4.64
C LEU A 152 -1.90 5.12 -4.41
N MET A 153 -1.89 4.37 -3.30
CA MET A 153 -0.78 3.47 -2.94
C MET A 153 -0.79 2.14 -3.70
N ALA A 154 -1.85 1.84 -4.46
CA ALA A 154 -1.98 0.62 -5.24
C ALA A 154 -1.84 0.83 -6.75
N LEU A 155 -1.49 2.04 -7.21
CA LEU A 155 -1.25 2.31 -8.63
C LEU A 155 -0.19 1.34 -9.19
N GLY A 156 -0.50 0.72 -10.32
CA GLY A 156 0.31 -0.32 -10.94
C GLY A 156 0.00 -1.75 -10.47
N ALA A 157 -0.81 -1.95 -9.42
CA ALA A 157 -1.30 -3.29 -9.07
C ALA A 157 -2.17 -3.87 -10.19
N SER A 158 -3.03 -3.03 -10.78
CA SER A 158 -3.71 -3.28 -12.05
C SER A 158 -3.06 -2.45 -13.15
N ASP A 159 -2.92 -2.99 -14.35
CA ASP A 159 -2.47 -2.25 -15.52
C ASP A 159 -3.55 -1.24 -15.92
N THR A 160 -3.26 0.04 -15.75
CA THR A 160 -4.22 1.13 -15.97
C THR A 160 -4.66 1.28 -17.44
N THR A 161 -3.94 0.65 -18.38
CA THR A 161 -4.28 0.66 -19.82
C THR A 161 -5.34 -0.38 -20.20
N LYS A 162 -5.67 -1.32 -19.30
CA LYS A 162 -6.62 -2.40 -19.56
C LYS A 162 -8.07 -1.97 -19.33
N SER A 163 -8.99 -2.64 -20.04
CA SER A 163 -10.43 -2.31 -20.00
C SER A 163 -11.03 -2.45 -18.61
N LEU A 164 -10.65 -3.50 -17.85
CA LEU A 164 -11.14 -3.76 -16.50
C LEU A 164 -10.49 -2.85 -15.43
N SER A 165 -9.46 -2.07 -15.76
CA SER A 165 -8.87 -1.11 -14.82
C SER A 165 -9.57 0.24 -14.93
N LEU A 166 -10.10 0.73 -13.81
CA LEU A 166 -10.70 2.06 -13.70
C LEU A 166 -9.75 3.09 -13.08
N HIS A 167 -8.48 2.71 -12.88
CA HIS A 167 -7.48 3.60 -12.32
C HIS A 167 -7.76 3.95 -10.84
N MET A 168 -7.37 5.15 -10.40
CA MET A 168 -7.45 5.59 -9.01
C MET A 168 -8.84 6.11 -8.63
N LEU A 169 -9.35 5.68 -7.48
CA LEU A 169 -10.55 6.21 -6.83
C LEU A 169 -10.20 7.20 -5.71
N GLY A 170 -11.21 7.79 -5.11
CA GLY A 170 -11.12 8.65 -3.92
C GLY A 170 -11.17 10.14 -4.27
N MET A 171 -10.83 11.01 -3.30
CA MET A 171 -10.97 12.47 -3.39
C MET A 171 -10.29 13.07 -4.64
N HIS A 172 -9.14 12.55 -5.04
CA HIS A 172 -8.38 12.96 -6.21
C HIS A 172 -8.38 11.89 -7.31
N GLY A 173 -9.26 10.89 -7.19
CA GLY A 173 -9.42 9.83 -8.17
C GLY A 173 -10.16 10.26 -9.42
N LEU A 174 -10.29 9.35 -10.37
CA LEU A 174 -11.09 9.56 -11.56
C LEU A 174 -12.58 9.50 -11.22
N ALA A 175 -13.37 10.39 -11.81
CA ALA A 175 -14.82 10.38 -11.60
C ALA A 175 -15.45 9.04 -12.01
N SER A 176 -14.97 8.44 -13.11
CA SER A 176 -15.42 7.10 -13.54
C SER A 176 -15.18 6.02 -12.48
N ALA A 177 -14.03 6.05 -11.75
CA ALA A 177 -13.74 5.13 -10.68
C ALA A 177 -14.67 5.35 -9.48
N ASN A 178 -14.92 6.60 -9.11
CA ASN A 178 -15.80 6.94 -7.99
C ASN A 178 -17.26 6.55 -8.27
N TYR A 179 -17.78 6.85 -9.46
CA TYR A 179 -19.14 6.41 -9.84
C TYR A 179 -19.26 4.88 -9.91
N ALA A 180 -18.22 4.17 -10.35
CA ALA A 180 -18.25 2.71 -10.32
C ALA A 180 -18.33 2.17 -8.88
N VAL A 181 -17.70 2.83 -7.90
CA VAL A 181 -17.85 2.48 -6.46
C VAL A 181 -19.26 2.79 -5.96
N GLU A 182 -19.85 3.91 -6.37
CA GLU A 182 -21.25 4.24 -6.00
C GLU A 182 -22.23 3.20 -6.57
N ASP A 183 -22.03 2.76 -7.83
CA ASP A 183 -22.96 1.91 -8.55
C ASP A 183 -22.79 0.40 -8.29
N CYS A 184 -21.67 -0.03 -7.68
CA CYS A 184 -21.41 -1.44 -7.43
C CYS A 184 -22.38 -2.02 -6.40
N ASP A 185 -22.72 -3.31 -6.54
CA ASP A 185 -23.58 -4.04 -5.60
C ASP A 185 -22.80 -5.05 -4.73
N PHE A 186 -21.56 -5.39 -5.13
CA PHE A 186 -20.63 -6.19 -4.35
C PHE A 186 -19.23 -5.57 -4.40
N LEU A 187 -18.77 -5.04 -3.27
CA LEU A 187 -17.44 -4.45 -3.14
C LEU A 187 -16.47 -5.45 -2.52
N ILE A 188 -15.34 -5.68 -3.21
CA ILE A 188 -14.29 -6.61 -2.77
C ILE A 188 -13.05 -5.80 -2.42
N ALA A 189 -12.85 -5.50 -1.13
CA ALA A 189 -11.69 -4.78 -0.63
C ALA A 189 -10.49 -5.72 -0.45
N ILE A 190 -9.35 -5.39 -1.06
CA ILE A 190 -8.13 -6.21 -1.00
C ILE A 190 -6.96 -5.35 -0.55
N GLY A 191 -6.47 -5.58 0.68
CA GLY A 191 -5.36 -4.85 1.28
C GLY A 191 -5.59 -3.34 1.35
N ALA A 192 -6.83 -2.94 1.64
CA ALA A 192 -7.31 -1.56 1.67
C ALA A 192 -7.95 -1.24 3.02
N ARG A 193 -7.71 -0.01 3.52
CA ARG A 193 -8.09 0.40 4.89
C ARG A 193 -9.36 1.24 4.97
N PHE A 194 -10.02 1.55 3.86
CA PHE A 194 -11.14 2.50 3.81
C PHE A 194 -10.79 3.86 4.44
N ASP A 195 -9.60 4.40 4.12
CA ASP A 195 -9.15 5.65 4.72
C ASP A 195 -9.96 6.85 4.18
N ASP A 196 -9.86 7.98 4.90
CA ASP A 196 -10.68 9.17 4.68
C ASP A 196 -10.47 9.84 3.30
N ARG A 197 -9.35 9.60 2.63
CA ARG A 197 -9.11 10.10 1.26
C ARG A 197 -9.86 9.31 0.20
N VAL A 198 -10.32 8.12 0.56
CA VAL A 198 -11.12 7.23 -0.29
C VAL A 198 -12.57 7.16 0.20
N ALA A 199 -12.78 6.85 1.47
CA ALA A 199 -14.10 6.72 2.11
C ALA A 199 -14.34 7.90 3.08
N GLY A 200 -14.26 9.13 2.57
CA GLY A 200 -14.35 10.35 3.36
C GLY A 200 -15.66 10.49 4.15
N ASP A 201 -16.75 9.97 3.59
CA ASP A 201 -18.00 9.68 4.29
C ASP A 201 -18.20 8.16 4.30
N PRO A 202 -17.94 7.48 5.42
CA PRO A 202 -18.07 6.03 5.47
C PRO A 202 -19.48 5.52 5.18
N GLU A 203 -20.53 6.26 5.52
CA GLU A 203 -21.92 5.87 5.23
C GLU A 203 -22.22 6.03 3.73
N GLY A 204 -21.78 7.14 3.14
CA GLY A 204 -21.95 7.43 1.72
C GLY A 204 -21.00 6.70 0.78
N PHE A 205 -19.97 6.03 1.27
CA PHE A 205 -19.04 5.25 0.44
C PHE A 205 -19.64 3.91 0.02
N ALA A 206 -19.67 3.63 -1.29
CA ALA A 206 -20.29 2.44 -1.88
C ALA A 206 -21.75 2.22 -1.39
N PRO A 207 -22.64 3.21 -1.57
CA PRO A 207 -23.97 3.21 -0.95
C PRO A 207 -24.88 2.10 -1.50
N ASN A 208 -24.61 1.62 -2.73
CA ASN A 208 -25.37 0.57 -3.38
C ASN A 208 -24.77 -0.83 -3.17
N ALA A 209 -23.61 -0.94 -2.52
CA ALA A 209 -23.00 -2.22 -2.23
C ALA A 209 -23.85 -2.98 -1.18
N LYS A 210 -24.59 -3.99 -1.64
CA LYS A 210 -25.38 -4.88 -0.80
C LYS A 210 -24.52 -5.78 0.05
N LYS A 211 -23.31 -6.07 -0.43
CA LYS A 211 -22.32 -6.94 0.20
C LYS A 211 -20.91 -6.37 0.08
N ILE A 212 -20.12 -6.57 1.13
CA ILE A 212 -18.71 -6.18 1.16
C ILE A 212 -17.87 -7.38 1.61
N ALA A 213 -16.84 -7.74 0.83
CA ALA A 213 -15.80 -8.68 1.22
C ALA A 213 -14.50 -7.94 1.52
N HIS A 214 -13.71 -8.39 2.50
CA HIS A 214 -12.46 -7.75 2.88
C HIS A 214 -11.35 -8.76 3.14
N PHE A 215 -10.24 -8.63 2.41
CA PHE A 215 -9.00 -9.35 2.63
C PHE A 215 -7.95 -8.41 3.22
N ASP A 216 -7.41 -8.72 4.37
CA ASP A 216 -6.31 -7.95 4.97
C ASP A 216 -5.39 -8.86 5.82
N ILE A 217 -4.15 -8.44 6.04
CA ILE A 217 -3.21 -9.12 6.96
C ILE A 217 -3.42 -8.68 8.42
N ASP A 218 -4.11 -7.55 8.63
CA ASP A 218 -4.29 -6.92 9.93
C ASP A 218 -5.75 -7.01 10.37
N ILE A 219 -6.04 -7.89 11.33
CA ILE A 219 -7.40 -8.07 11.87
C ILE A 219 -8.00 -6.76 12.39
N SER A 220 -7.19 -5.79 12.79
CA SER A 220 -7.67 -4.51 13.30
C SER A 220 -8.26 -3.59 12.21
N GLU A 221 -8.08 -3.90 10.95
CA GLU A 221 -8.70 -3.18 9.83
C GLU A 221 -10.11 -3.72 9.50
N ILE A 222 -10.42 -4.95 9.91
CA ILE A 222 -11.73 -5.56 9.66
C ILE A 222 -12.80 -4.91 10.52
N ASN A 223 -13.91 -4.49 9.89
CA ASN A 223 -15.04 -3.77 10.53
C ASN A 223 -14.67 -2.45 11.23
N LYS A 224 -13.51 -1.87 10.91
CA LYS A 224 -13.02 -0.64 11.53
C LYS A 224 -13.75 0.61 11.01
N VAL A 225 -13.92 0.72 9.69
CA VAL A 225 -14.56 1.87 9.01
C VAL A 225 -15.86 1.44 8.36
N LYS A 226 -15.87 0.31 7.65
CA LYS A 226 -17.06 -0.29 7.04
C LYS A 226 -17.30 -1.67 7.63
N ASN A 227 -18.54 -1.99 7.92
CA ASN A 227 -18.93 -3.36 8.25
C ASN A 227 -18.85 -4.22 6.99
N VAL A 228 -18.32 -5.43 7.12
CA VAL A 228 -18.17 -6.37 6.02
C VAL A 228 -18.99 -7.64 6.24
N ASP A 229 -19.49 -8.23 5.16
CA ASP A 229 -20.30 -9.46 5.19
C ASP A 229 -19.43 -10.72 5.16
N TRP A 230 -18.27 -10.60 4.57
CA TRP A 230 -17.29 -11.67 4.46
C TRP A 230 -15.87 -11.10 4.63
N TYR A 231 -15.01 -11.81 5.32
CA TYR A 231 -13.59 -11.41 5.41
C TYR A 231 -12.65 -12.60 5.55
N HIS A 232 -11.41 -12.38 5.16
CA HIS A 232 -10.30 -13.28 5.46
C HIS A 232 -9.08 -12.48 5.93
N VAL A 233 -8.42 -12.99 7.00
CA VAL A 233 -7.20 -12.37 7.57
C VAL A 233 -6.03 -13.30 7.33
N GLY A 234 -5.17 -12.97 6.35
CA GLY A 234 -4.08 -13.83 5.92
C GLY A 234 -3.07 -13.12 5.03
N ASP A 235 -2.19 -13.89 4.41
CA ASP A 235 -1.27 -13.41 3.38
C ASP A 235 -1.98 -13.32 2.02
N LEU A 236 -2.12 -12.10 1.50
CA LEU A 236 -2.88 -11.85 0.26
C LEU A 236 -2.41 -12.66 -0.95
N LYS A 237 -1.09 -12.94 -1.05
CA LYS A 237 -0.60 -13.75 -2.18
C LYS A 237 -1.16 -15.16 -2.10
N LYS A 238 -1.08 -15.76 -0.92
CA LYS A 238 -1.61 -17.10 -0.66
C LYS A 238 -3.12 -17.13 -0.76
N ASP A 239 -3.80 -16.15 -0.16
CA ASP A 239 -5.26 -16.09 -0.13
C ASP A 239 -5.87 -15.99 -1.52
N LEU A 240 -5.30 -15.17 -2.40
CA LEU A 240 -5.76 -15.05 -3.79
C LEU A 240 -5.40 -16.29 -4.63
N ASP A 241 -4.25 -16.91 -4.39
CA ASP A 241 -3.89 -18.17 -5.05
C ASP A 241 -4.83 -19.32 -4.62
N ASP A 242 -5.14 -19.42 -3.31
CA ASP A 242 -6.11 -20.37 -2.78
C ASP A 242 -7.50 -20.12 -3.36
N LEU A 243 -7.95 -18.85 -3.40
CA LEU A 243 -9.25 -18.47 -3.99
C LEU A 243 -9.34 -18.86 -5.46
N LEU A 244 -8.33 -18.56 -6.27
CA LEU A 244 -8.25 -18.96 -7.67
C LEU A 244 -8.23 -20.48 -7.84
N SER A 245 -7.57 -21.20 -6.94
CA SER A 245 -7.53 -22.66 -6.96
C SER A 245 -8.90 -23.28 -6.71
N TYR A 246 -9.58 -22.88 -5.63
CA TYR A 246 -10.94 -23.34 -5.31
C TYR A 246 -11.97 -22.95 -6.36
N GLY A 247 -11.80 -21.76 -6.96
CA GLY A 247 -12.72 -21.28 -7.99
C GLY A 247 -12.83 -22.17 -9.21
N LYS A 248 -11.81 -22.99 -9.51
CA LYS A 248 -11.85 -23.94 -10.63
C LYS A 248 -12.90 -25.03 -10.47
N ASP A 249 -13.18 -25.41 -9.21
CA ASP A 249 -14.14 -26.46 -8.88
C ASP A 249 -15.53 -25.89 -8.55
N ILE A 250 -15.64 -24.58 -8.42
CA ILE A 250 -16.89 -23.88 -8.12
C ILE A 250 -17.55 -23.41 -9.42
N LYS A 251 -18.81 -23.77 -9.61
CA LYS A 251 -19.57 -23.32 -10.78
C LYS A 251 -19.81 -21.81 -10.70
N PHE A 252 -19.10 -21.06 -11.53
CA PHE A 252 -19.34 -19.65 -11.73
C PHE A 252 -20.37 -19.45 -12.84
N SER A 253 -21.38 -18.61 -12.58
CA SER A 253 -22.49 -18.34 -13.50
C SER A 253 -22.73 -16.83 -13.71
N GLY A 254 -21.87 -15.98 -13.14
CA GLY A 254 -22.00 -14.53 -13.31
C GLY A 254 -21.81 -14.09 -14.77
N ASP A 255 -22.65 -13.20 -15.23
CA ASP A 255 -22.50 -12.50 -16.52
C ASP A 255 -22.53 -11.00 -16.23
N PHE A 256 -21.39 -10.33 -16.41
CA PHE A 256 -21.22 -8.94 -16.09
C PHE A 256 -21.16 -8.02 -17.33
N LYS A 257 -21.74 -8.46 -18.47
CA LYS A 257 -21.69 -7.68 -19.73
C LYS A 257 -22.32 -6.29 -19.59
N ASP A 258 -23.48 -6.20 -18.95
CA ASP A 258 -24.15 -4.91 -18.73
C ASP A 258 -23.33 -4.01 -17.81
N TRP A 259 -22.69 -4.60 -16.80
CA TRP A 259 -21.78 -3.89 -15.93
C TRP A 259 -20.55 -3.36 -16.67
N HIS A 260 -19.93 -4.19 -17.53
CA HIS A 260 -18.82 -3.78 -18.38
C HIS A 260 -19.22 -2.68 -19.36
N HIS A 261 -20.42 -2.74 -19.91
CA HIS A 261 -20.95 -1.69 -20.77
C HIS A 261 -21.09 -0.37 -20.00
N HIS A 262 -21.72 -0.40 -18.83
CA HIS A 262 -21.85 0.75 -17.95
C HIS A 262 -20.49 1.35 -17.54
N ILE A 263 -19.50 0.51 -17.18
CA ILE A 263 -18.12 0.94 -16.90
C ILE A 263 -17.51 1.66 -18.11
N SER A 264 -17.72 1.15 -19.31
CA SER A 264 -17.23 1.80 -20.54
C SER A 264 -17.86 3.17 -20.74
N GLU A 265 -19.17 3.30 -20.53
CA GLU A 265 -19.89 4.58 -20.60
C GLU A 265 -19.36 5.58 -19.56
N LEU A 266 -19.10 5.14 -18.32
CA LEU A 266 -18.50 5.98 -17.28
C LEU A 266 -17.11 6.48 -17.70
N LYS A 267 -16.25 5.60 -18.24
CA LYS A 267 -14.92 5.98 -18.73
C LYS A 267 -14.97 6.99 -19.86
N ASP A 268 -15.89 6.83 -20.79
CA ASP A 268 -16.05 7.75 -21.93
C ASP A 268 -16.61 9.09 -21.48
N LYS A 269 -17.63 9.09 -20.63
CA LYS A 269 -18.30 10.29 -20.11
C LYS A 269 -17.38 11.16 -19.24
N TYR A 270 -16.56 10.52 -18.40
CA TYR A 270 -15.71 11.19 -17.42
C TYR A 270 -14.21 11.12 -17.78
N LYS A 271 -13.92 11.00 -19.07
CA LYS A 271 -12.54 11.01 -19.55
C LYS A 271 -11.84 12.31 -19.14
N LEU A 272 -10.62 12.15 -18.61
CA LEU A 272 -9.77 13.31 -18.29
C LEU A 272 -9.57 14.18 -19.54
N ASN A 273 -9.77 15.46 -19.39
CA ASN A 273 -9.63 16.42 -20.47
C ASN A 273 -9.02 17.73 -19.96
N TYR A 274 -8.26 18.39 -20.81
CA TYR A 274 -7.70 19.72 -20.56
C TYR A 274 -7.64 20.52 -21.87
N ASP A 275 -7.42 21.83 -21.80
CA ASP A 275 -7.33 22.68 -23.00
C ASP A 275 -6.03 22.43 -23.78
N LYS A 276 -6.11 21.55 -24.77
CA LYS A 276 -4.98 21.20 -25.65
C LYS A 276 -4.61 22.35 -26.62
N LYS A 277 -5.41 23.42 -26.69
CA LYS A 277 -5.14 24.61 -27.51
C LYS A 277 -4.53 25.76 -26.74
N SER A 278 -4.35 25.60 -25.45
CA SER A 278 -3.67 26.58 -24.58
C SER A 278 -2.29 26.93 -25.13
N LYS A 279 -1.97 28.24 -25.15
CA LYS A 279 -0.62 28.71 -25.48
C LYS A 279 0.39 28.48 -24.34
N LEU A 280 -0.11 28.18 -23.16
CA LEU A 280 0.71 27.84 -21.97
C LEU A 280 0.81 26.31 -21.82
N ILE A 281 1.97 25.84 -21.48
CA ILE A 281 2.18 24.43 -21.18
C ILE A 281 1.32 24.08 -19.95
N GLN A 282 0.45 23.08 -20.11
CA GLN A 282 -0.39 22.56 -19.05
C GLN A 282 0.36 21.45 -18.29
N PRO A 283 0.24 21.34 -16.96
CA PRO A 283 0.92 20.30 -16.20
C PRO A 283 0.56 18.88 -16.68
N TYR A 284 -0.68 18.65 -17.04
CA TYR A 284 -1.18 17.36 -17.60
C TYR A 284 -0.45 16.98 -18.90
N GLN A 285 -0.17 17.97 -19.75
CA GLN A 285 0.56 17.77 -20.99
C GLN A 285 1.99 17.29 -20.75
N VAL A 286 2.65 17.80 -19.69
CA VAL A 286 3.98 17.35 -19.29
C VAL A 286 3.94 15.90 -18.87
N ILE A 287 2.94 15.49 -18.05
CA ILE A 287 2.79 14.12 -17.59
C ILE A 287 2.49 13.15 -18.75
N GLU A 288 1.56 13.54 -19.65
CA GLU A 288 1.25 12.72 -20.85
C GLU A 288 2.50 12.53 -21.73
N GLU A 289 3.31 13.57 -21.91
CA GLU A 289 4.52 13.46 -22.73
C GLU A 289 5.61 12.60 -22.05
N ILE A 290 5.78 12.71 -20.73
CA ILE A 290 6.63 11.81 -19.96
C ILE A 290 6.15 10.36 -20.12
N ASN A 291 4.85 10.10 -19.99
CA ASN A 291 4.27 8.78 -20.16
C ASN A 291 4.57 8.20 -21.56
N LYS A 292 4.35 8.99 -22.59
CA LYS A 292 4.58 8.62 -23.98
C LYS A 292 6.07 8.33 -24.26
N LEU A 293 6.98 9.22 -23.83
CA LEU A 293 8.41 9.09 -24.08
C LEU A 293 9.03 7.91 -23.30
N SER A 294 8.52 7.62 -22.11
CA SER A 294 8.96 6.49 -21.31
C SER A 294 8.23 5.18 -21.62
N GLY A 295 7.21 5.20 -22.47
CA GLY A 295 6.35 4.06 -22.75
C GLY A 295 5.56 3.56 -21.53
N GLY A 296 5.43 4.38 -20.47
CA GLY A 296 4.84 3.97 -19.18
C GLY A 296 5.73 3.04 -18.36
N GLU A 297 7.03 3.00 -18.66
CA GLU A 297 7.99 2.10 -17.98
C GLU A 297 8.87 2.80 -16.94
N ALA A 298 8.85 4.14 -16.89
CA ALA A 298 9.61 4.89 -15.90
C ALA A 298 9.10 4.64 -14.48
N ILE A 299 10.02 4.64 -13.53
CA ILE A 299 9.65 4.76 -12.11
C ILE A 299 9.38 6.23 -11.84
N ILE A 300 8.17 6.55 -11.40
CA ILE A 300 7.75 7.88 -11.04
C ILE A 300 7.82 8.05 -9.53
N SER A 301 8.66 8.97 -9.08
CA SER A 301 8.67 9.46 -7.70
C SER A 301 7.99 10.82 -7.64
N THR A 302 7.32 11.12 -6.53
CA THR A 302 6.72 12.46 -6.37
C THR A 302 6.93 13.02 -4.98
N GLY A 303 7.12 14.34 -4.92
CA GLY A 303 6.78 15.09 -3.72
C GLY A 303 5.28 15.10 -3.46
N VAL A 304 4.83 16.00 -2.58
CA VAL A 304 3.41 16.06 -2.20
C VAL A 304 2.82 17.42 -2.60
N GLY A 305 1.72 17.37 -3.34
CA GLY A 305 1.03 18.54 -3.87
C GLY A 305 0.18 18.21 -5.10
N GLN A 306 -0.23 19.24 -5.84
CA GLN A 306 -1.02 19.08 -7.06
C GLN A 306 -0.30 18.22 -8.13
N HIS A 307 1.01 18.39 -8.27
CA HIS A 307 1.86 17.61 -9.16
C HIS A 307 1.75 16.10 -8.90
N GLN A 308 1.66 15.69 -7.62
CA GLN A 308 1.45 14.30 -7.21
C GLN A 308 0.12 13.76 -7.79
N MET A 309 -0.95 14.54 -7.65
CA MET A 309 -2.27 14.13 -8.12
C MET A 309 -2.33 14.08 -9.65
N TRP A 310 -1.73 15.04 -10.34
CA TRP A 310 -1.63 15.01 -11.80
C TRP A 310 -0.83 13.80 -12.30
N ALA A 311 0.32 13.50 -11.68
CA ALA A 311 1.09 12.32 -12.02
C ALA A 311 0.29 11.02 -11.75
N ALA A 312 -0.45 10.97 -10.65
CA ALA A 312 -1.31 9.83 -10.34
C ALA A 312 -2.45 9.63 -11.35
N GLN A 313 -2.98 10.72 -11.94
CA GLN A 313 -4.14 10.67 -12.85
C GLN A 313 -3.77 10.47 -14.33
N TYR A 314 -2.67 11.06 -14.79
CA TYR A 314 -2.34 11.19 -16.22
C TYR A 314 -1.20 10.28 -16.69
N PHE A 315 -0.54 9.56 -15.78
CA PHE A 315 0.49 8.60 -16.14
C PHE A 315 -0.08 7.16 -16.11
N ASP A 316 0.33 6.32 -17.07
CA ASP A 316 -0.07 4.91 -17.12
C ASP A 316 0.83 4.05 -16.25
N TYR A 317 0.26 3.38 -15.28
CA TYR A 317 0.95 2.45 -14.39
C TYR A 317 0.68 1.01 -14.82
N LYS A 318 1.61 0.41 -15.55
CA LYS A 318 1.46 -0.95 -16.11
C LYS A 318 1.91 -2.05 -15.14
N GLU A 319 2.83 -1.72 -14.25
CA GLU A 319 3.45 -2.65 -13.31
C GLU A 319 3.44 -2.12 -11.88
N PRO A 320 3.42 -3.01 -10.86
CA PRO A 320 3.59 -2.59 -9.47
C PRO A 320 5.00 -2.00 -9.26
N ARG A 321 5.12 -1.10 -8.28
CA ARG A 321 6.36 -0.42 -7.87
C ARG A 321 6.95 0.57 -8.89
N LEU A 322 6.17 0.98 -9.90
CA LEU A 322 6.53 2.14 -10.74
C LEU A 322 6.11 3.48 -10.13
N TRP A 323 5.35 3.45 -9.05
CA TRP A 323 4.83 4.61 -8.34
C TRP A 323 5.40 4.69 -6.92
N LEU A 324 6.13 5.78 -6.61
CA LEU A 324 6.74 6.04 -5.31
C LEU A 324 6.25 7.39 -4.79
N THR A 325 5.50 7.38 -3.70
CA THR A 325 4.92 8.61 -3.14
C THR A 325 4.63 8.48 -1.65
N SER A 326 4.55 9.61 -0.96
CA SER A 326 4.05 9.67 0.41
C SER A 326 2.54 9.84 0.41
N GLY A 327 1.79 8.72 0.42
CA GLY A 327 0.34 8.73 0.29
C GLY A 327 -0.44 8.80 1.61
N SER A 328 0.16 8.39 2.74
CA SER A 328 -0.52 8.39 4.04
C SER A 328 -0.31 9.68 4.81
N MET A 329 0.95 10.04 5.07
CA MET A 329 1.29 11.25 5.82
C MET A 329 1.42 12.49 4.92
N GLY A 330 1.57 12.31 3.61
CA GLY A 330 1.72 13.43 2.67
C GLY A 330 2.98 14.26 2.94
N THR A 331 4.12 13.58 3.14
CA THR A 331 5.37 14.21 3.52
C THR A 331 6.01 14.91 2.33
N MET A 332 6.04 16.25 2.33
CA MET A 332 6.80 17.03 1.37
C MET A 332 8.31 16.73 1.49
N GLY A 333 9.03 16.78 0.38
CA GLY A 333 10.45 16.41 0.32
C GLY A 333 10.72 14.91 0.21
N PHE A 334 9.70 14.07 0.10
CA PHE A 334 9.83 12.62 -0.13
C PHE A 334 10.36 12.29 -1.52
N GLY A 335 9.96 13.06 -2.56
CA GLY A 335 10.16 12.72 -3.97
C GLY A 335 11.63 12.51 -4.34
N LEU A 336 12.46 13.52 -4.17
CA LEU A 336 13.86 13.48 -4.57
C LEU A 336 14.67 12.36 -3.90
N PRO A 337 14.68 12.20 -2.56
CA PRO A 337 15.44 11.09 -1.96
C PRO A 337 14.91 9.71 -2.34
N ALA A 338 13.59 9.57 -2.55
CA ALA A 338 13.01 8.32 -3.01
C ALA A 338 13.42 8.00 -4.47
N ALA A 339 13.48 9.02 -5.35
CA ALA A 339 13.97 8.86 -6.72
C ALA A 339 15.44 8.43 -6.74
N ILE A 340 16.30 9.05 -5.93
CA ILE A 340 17.71 8.66 -5.80
C ILE A 340 17.81 7.20 -5.36
N GLY A 341 17.08 6.81 -4.31
CA GLY A 341 17.05 5.43 -3.82
C GLY A 341 16.56 4.44 -4.88
N ALA A 342 15.53 4.80 -5.64
CA ALA A 342 15.00 3.97 -6.73
C ALA A 342 16.03 3.79 -7.85
N GLN A 343 16.78 4.84 -8.22
CA GLN A 343 17.82 4.75 -9.24
C GLN A 343 18.96 3.84 -8.80
N PHE A 344 19.36 3.88 -7.52
CA PHE A 344 20.35 2.93 -6.99
C PHE A 344 19.82 1.49 -6.99
N ALA A 345 18.55 1.29 -6.64
CA ALA A 345 17.94 -0.04 -6.62
C ALA A 345 17.68 -0.62 -8.01
N LYS A 346 17.48 0.25 -9.02
CA LYS A 346 17.18 -0.11 -10.43
C LYS A 346 18.01 0.72 -11.38
N PRO A 347 19.35 0.51 -11.44
CA PRO A 347 20.29 1.37 -12.18
C PRO A 347 20.01 1.46 -13.68
N ASN A 348 19.38 0.43 -14.26
CA ASN A 348 19.08 0.35 -15.69
C ASN A 348 17.66 0.84 -16.04
N ARG A 349 16.90 1.36 -15.06
CA ARG A 349 15.54 1.87 -15.28
C ARG A 349 15.52 3.39 -15.15
N LEU A 350 14.78 4.04 -16.03
CA LEU A 350 14.56 5.48 -15.93
C LEU A 350 13.76 5.79 -14.67
N VAL A 351 14.27 6.68 -13.84
CA VAL A 351 13.57 7.21 -12.66
C VAL A 351 13.35 8.70 -12.87
N ILE A 352 12.13 9.16 -12.65
CA ILE A 352 11.74 10.57 -12.80
C ILE A 352 11.11 11.03 -11.50
N ASP A 353 11.62 12.12 -10.94
CA ASP A 353 10.98 12.82 -9.83
C ASP A 353 10.09 13.95 -10.38
N ILE A 354 8.81 13.92 -10.01
CA ILE A 354 7.84 14.96 -10.34
C ILE A 354 7.53 15.68 -9.04
N ASP A 355 8.14 16.84 -8.85
CA ASP A 355 8.07 17.54 -7.58
C ASP A 355 7.58 18.99 -7.75
N GLY A 356 7.12 19.59 -6.65
CA GLY A 356 6.77 20.99 -6.55
C GLY A 356 7.94 21.80 -5.98
N ASP A 357 7.96 23.09 -6.30
CA ASP A 357 9.03 24.02 -5.90
C ASP A 357 9.25 24.07 -4.38
N ALA A 358 8.20 23.98 -3.58
CA ALA A 358 8.29 23.95 -2.13
C ALA A 358 8.66 22.55 -1.60
N SER A 359 8.11 21.49 -2.20
CA SER A 359 8.37 20.12 -1.76
C SER A 359 9.83 19.73 -1.96
N ILE A 360 10.40 19.97 -3.14
CA ILE A 360 11.80 19.64 -3.43
C ILE A 360 12.78 20.37 -2.51
N ARG A 361 12.46 21.62 -2.10
CA ARG A 361 13.31 22.41 -1.21
C ARG A 361 13.44 21.84 0.18
N MET A 362 12.52 20.96 0.61
CA MET A 362 12.56 20.36 1.94
C MET A 362 13.80 19.46 2.13
N ASN A 363 14.30 18.84 1.06
CA ASN A 363 15.37 17.85 1.13
C ASN A 363 16.41 17.95 0.01
N ILE A 364 16.54 19.10 -0.65
CA ILE A 364 17.54 19.29 -1.71
C ILE A 364 18.95 19.54 -1.17
N GLY A 365 19.07 19.92 0.12
CA GLY A 365 20.35 20.23 0.77
C GLY A 365 21.11 19.03 1.29
#